data_e33cee9db6bb0577597c4269cc8ae0d8
#
_entry.id   e33cee9db6bb0577597c4269cc8ae0d8
#
_cell.length_a   1.000
_cell.length_b   1.000
_cell.length_c   1.000
_cell.angle_alpha   90.00
_cell.angle_beta   90.00
_cell.angle_gamma   90.00
#
_symmetry.space_group_name_H-M   'P 1'
#
loop_
_entity.id
_entity.type
_entity.pdbx_description
1 polymer ?
#
loop_
_entity_poly.entity_id
_entity_poly.type
_entity_poly.pdbx_seq_one_letter_code
_entity_poly.pdbx_strand_id
1 'polypeptide(L)'
;MLASVISASAAIIGVLMGVFSTHILHYIDRKSEERKIINESIHYLLEVFHLVNRLNVEKMTAVYLDHYFQKVKSLFMELNENIVESLREQYCAMIRNTIVPQIQKQTFDDLNKLSDKYENMVAKLATILPINAYHLRDKNNLEELLKMVSHYFENMKMLNIENGGVVKETVNQMQPSLTMDIVDEYKSDLKWELFALLKKTTWYNRCAGKKAIKRIESSVVSENDKRKIDIVIDGIKNQINQISKMGIV
;
A
#
# COMPACT_ATOMS: atom_id res chain seq x y z
N MET A 1 -16.08 70.74 19.16
CA MET A 1 -16.45 70.02 17.93
C MET A 1 -15.32 69.19 17.36
N LEU A 2 -14.09 69.72 17.12
CA LEU A 2 -12.99 68.93 16.53
C LEU A 2 -12.62 67.67 17.34
N ALA A 3 -12.53 67.77 18.66
CA ALA A 3 -12.17 66.67 19.56
C ALA A 3 -13.21 65.52 19.54
N SER A 4 -14.50 65.85 19.44
CA SER A 4 -15.55 64.81 19.34
C SER A 4 -15.57 64.08 18.00
N VAL A 5 -15.20 64.74 16.92
CA VAL A 5 -15.08 64.12 15.60
C VAL A 5 -13.87 63.21 15.53
N ILE A 6 -12.73 63.61 16.14
CA ILE A 6 -11.54 62.77 16.22
C ILE A 6 -11.79 61.54 17.07
N SER A 7 -12.49 61.68 18.23
CA SER A 7 -12.83 60.56 19.07
C SER A 7 -13.78 59.57 18.41
N ALA A 8 -14.80 60.07 17.69
CA ALA A 8 -15.71 59.22 16.93
C ALA A 8 -15.02 58.49 15.78
N SER A 9 -14.13 59.15 15.07
CA SER A 9 -13.33 58.55 13.99
C SER A 9 -12.39 57.47 14.54
N ALA A 10 -11.73 57.69 15.66
CA ALA A 10 -10.87 56.69 16.32
C ALA A 10 -11.64 55.48 16.77
N ALA A 11 -12.85 55.66 17.33
CA ALA A 11 -13.72 54.55 17.71
C ALA A 11 -14.17 53.70 16.52
N ILE A 12 -14.56 54.30 15.42
CA ILE A 12 -14.95 53.62 14.18
C ILE A 12 -13.77 52.84 13.61
N ILE A 13 -12.58 53.41 13.56
CA ILE A 13 -11.35 52.75 13.07
C ILE A 13 -11.01 51.56 13.98
N GLY A 14 -11.16 51.69 15.31
CA GLY A 14 -10.92 50.63 16.26
C GLY A 14 -11.87 49.46 16.07
N VAL A 15 -13.15 49.73 15.85
CA VAL A 15 -14.16 48.67 15.57
C VAL A 15 -13.87 48.01 14.25
N LEU A 16 -13.56 48.77 13.19
CA LEU A 16 -13.22 48.18 11.88
C LEU A 16 -11.97 47.31 11.96
N MET A 17 -10.92 47.76 12.64
CA MET A 17 -9.71 46.93 12.86
C MET A 17 -9.99 45.67 13.66
N GLY A 18 -10.86 45.74 14.69
CA GLY A 18 -11.27 44.58 15.45
C GLY A 18 -12.02 43.52 14.61
N VAL A 19 -12.99 43.95 13.81
CA VAL A 19 -13.73 43.07 12.90
C VAL A 19 -12.79 42.47 11.85
N PHE A 20 -11.92 43.27 11.24
CA PHE A 20 -10.96 42.81 10.25
C PHE A 20 -9.98 41.79 10.84
N SER A 21 -9.45 42.04 12.03
CA SER A 21 -8.54 41.10 12.73
C SER A 21 -9.23 39.79 13.04
N THR A 22 -10.48 39.81 13.49
CA THR A 22 -11.26 38.60 13.77
C THR A 22 -11.50 37.78 12.50
N HIS A 23 -11.85 38.45 11.39
CA HIS A 23 -12.04 37.78 10.10
C HIS A 23 -10.75 37.14 9.58
N ILE A 24 -9.62 37.82 9.71
CA ILE A 24 -8.32 37.27 9.32
C ILE A 24 -7.95 36.05 10.17
N LEU A 25 -8.14 36.13 11.48
CA LEU A 25 -7.87 35.00 12.39
C LEU A 25 -8.74 33.79 12.02
N HIS A 26 -10.04 33.97 11.87
CA HIS A 26 -10.92 32.87 11.44
C HIS A 26 -10.53 32.28 10.08
N TYR A 27 -10.10 33.10 9.13
CA TYR A 27 -9.62 32.61 7.85
C TYR A 27 -8.33 31.79 7.98
N ILE A 28 -7.40 32.23 8.81
CA ILE A 28 -6.14 31.52 9.09
C ILE A 28 -6.42 30.17 9.76
N ASP A 29 -7.28 30.19 10.79
CA ASP A 29 -7.65 28.98 11.54
C ASP A 29 -8.33 27.94 10.61
N ARG A 30 -9.28 28.38 9.81
CA ARG A 30 -9.94 27.52 8.84
C ARG A 30 -8.94 26.93 7.83
N LYS A 31 -8.04 27.73 7.30
CA LYS A 31 -6.98 27.27 6.40
C LYS A 31 -6.01 26.28 7.07
N SER A 32 -5.75 26.46 8.35
CA SER A 32 -4.93 25.54 9.14
C SER A 32 -5.62 24.19 9.31
N GLU A 33 -6.91 24.20 9.65
CA GLU A 33 -7.72 22.96 9.76
C GLU A 33 -7.84 22.23 8.43
N GLU A 34 -8.13 22.93 7.33
CA GLU A 34 -8.17 22.33 6.00
C GLU A 34 -6.85 21.62 5.65
N ARG A 35 -5.71 22.25 5.92
CA ARG A 35 -4.38 21.65 5.71
C ARG A 35 -4.14 20.44 6.58
N LYS A 36 -4.59 20.47 7.84
CA LYS A 36 -4.48 19.33 8.76
C LYS A 36 -5.25 18.12 8.22
N ILE A 37 -6.49 18.31 7.79
CA ILE A 37 -7.33 17.25 7.22
C ILE A 37 -6.70 16.68 5.94
N ILE A 38 -6.19 17.54 5.04
CA ILE A 38 -5.52 17.07 3.81
C ILE A 38 -4.27 16.27 4.13
N ASN A 39 -3.44 16.71 5.07
CA ASN A 39 -2.23 15.98 5.44
C ASN A 39 -2.55 14.64 6.13
N GLU A 40 -3.57 14.60 6.99
CA GLU A 40 -4.07 13.36 7.60
C GLU A 40 -4.57 12.39 6.52
N SER A 41 -5.31 12.89 5.53
CA SER A 41 -5.81 12.09 4.42
C SER A 41 -4.67 11.51 3.57
N ILE A 42 -3.66 12.30 3.27
CA ILE A 42 -2.47 11.83 2.53
C ILE A 42 -1.74 10.73 3.32
N HIS A 43 -1.61 10.89 4.63
CA HIS A 43 -0.96 9.87 5.48
C HIS A 43 -1.71 8.53 5.40
N TYR A 44 -3.02 8.51 5.63
CA TYR A 44 -3.80 7.27 5.56
C TYR A 44 -3.81 6.66 4.16
N LEU A 45 -3.92 7.47 3.11
CA LEU A 45 -3.84 6.97 1.74
C LEU A 45 -2.47 6.38 1.40
N LEU A 46 -1.38 6.93 1.92
CA LEU A 46 -0.04 6.34 1.76
C LEU A 46 0.06 5.00 2.48
N GLU A 47 -0.54 4.85 3.66
CA GLU A 47 -0.58 3.57 4.37
C GLU A 47 -1.38 2.53 3.58
N VAL A 48 -2.59 2.87 3.12
CA VAL A 48 -3.40 1.97 2.27
C VAL A 48 -2.65 1.63 0.98
N PHE A 49 -2.05 2.60 0.32
CA PHE A 49 -1.25 2.40 -0.89
C PHE A 49 -0.05 1.46 -0.65
N HIS A 50 0.60 1.58 0.50
CA HIS A 50 1.69 0.67 0.90
C HIS A 50 1.18 -0.76 1.07
N LEU A 51 0.06 -0.95 1.77
CA LEU A 51 -0.53 -2.27 1.97
C LEU A 51 -1.00 -2.89 0.65
N VAL A 52 -1.68 -2.13 -0.20
CA VAL A 52 -2.11 -2.61 -1.53
C VAL A 52 -0.91 -2.99 -2.41
N ASN A 53 0.19 -2.23 -2.34
CA ASN A 53 1.40 -2.56 -3.09
C ASN A 53 2.01 -3.91 -2.67
N ARG A 54 1.78 -4.38 -1.44
CA ARG A 54 2.21 -5.71 -0.96
C ARG A 54 1.34 -6.85 -1.50
N LEU A 55 0.18 -6.57 -2.09
CA LEU A 55 -0.67 -7.59 -2.70
C LEU A 55 -0.21 -8.00 -4.11
N ASN A 56 0.78 -7.32 -4.69
CA ASN A 56 1.35 -7.71 -5.99
C ASN A 56 2.23 -8.96 -5.85
N VAL A 57 1.59 -10.13 -6.03
CA VAL A 57 2.15 -11.46 -5.81
C VAL A 57 3.37 -11.73 -6.69
N GLU A 58 3.32 -11.37 -7.98
CA GLU A 58 4.40 -11.67 -8.92
C GLU A 58 5.65 -10.89 -8.59
N LYS A 59 5.50 -9.59 -8.36
CA LYS A 59 6.61 -8.72 -7.99
C LYS A 59 7.20 -9.12 -6.65
N MET A 60 6.34 -9.49 -5.69
CA MET A 60 6.76 -9.98 -4.38
C MET A 60 7.56 -11.27 -4.51
N THR A 61 7.03 -12.26 -5.25
CA THR A 61 7.69 -13.54 -5.49
C THR A 61 9.04 -13.34 -6.17
N ALA A 62 9.12 -12.50 -7.19
CA ALA A 62 10.38 -12.21 -7.89
C ALA A 62 11.43 -11.62 -6.94
N VAL A 63 11.06 -10.62 -6.12
CA VAL A 63 12.00 -9.99 -5.17
C VAL A 63 12.47 -10.98 -4.09
N TYR A 64 11.57 -11.86 -3.60
CA TYR A 64 11.95 -12.91 -2.65
C TYR A 64 12.91 -13.92 -3.27
N LEU A 65 12.62 -14.39 -4.48
CA LEU A 65 13.49 -15.32 -5.19
C LEU A 65 14.87 -14.72 -5.46
N ASP A 66 14.92 -13.51 -5.98
CA ASP A 66 16.18 -12.84 -6.29
C ASP A 66 17.03 -12.65 -5.03
N HIS A 67 16.42 -12.22 -3.92
CA HIS A 67 17.13 -12.08 -2.65
C HIS A 67 17.64 -13.44 -2.13
N TYR A 68 16.79 -14.48 -2.15
CA TYR A 68 17.15 -15.83 -1.75
C TYR A 68 18.33 -16.36 -2.57
N PHE A 69 18.23 -16.31 -3.90
CA PHE A 69 19.28 -16.85 -4.77
C PHE A 69 20.58 -16.04 -4.74
N GLN A 70 20.52 -14.72 -4.57
CA GLN A 70 21.70 -13.91 -4.33
C GLN A 70 22.44 -14.36 -3.06
N LYS A 71 21.71 -14.60 -1.97
CA LYS A 71 22.28 -15.09 -0.71
C LYS A 71 22.84 -16.50 -0.85
N VAL A 72 22.10 -17.42 -1.48
CA VAL A 72 22.56 -18.80 -1.75
C VAL A 72 23.81 -18.81 -2.60
N LYS A 73 23.87 -18.06 -3.70
CA LYS A 73 25.09 -17.93 -4.53
C LYS A 73 26.29 -17.39 -3.74
N SER A 74 26.06 -16.45 -2.82
CA SER A 74 27.14 -15.92 -1.97
C SER A 74 27.71 -16.94 -0.97
N LEU A 75 26.91 -17.94 -0.60
CA LEU A 75 27.29 -18.98 0.36
C LEU A 75 27.88 -20.24 -0.28
N PHE A 76 27.47 -20.53 -1.50
CA PHE A 76 27.83 -21.75 -2.25
C PHE A 76 28.37 -21.34 -3.63
N MET A 77 29.66 -20.95 -3.69
CA MET A 77 30.30 -20.43 -4.90
C MET A 77 30.39 -21.43 -6.07
N GLU A 78 30.16 -22.73 -5.83
CA GLU A 78 30.34 -23.80 -6.83
C GLU A 78 28.99 -24.34 -7.39
N LEU A 79 27.84 -23.70 -7.11
CA LEU A 79 26.57 -24.17 -7.63
C LEU A 79 26.49 -23.98 -9.15
N ASN A 80 26.25 -25.09 -9.88
CA ASN A 80 25.99 -25.09 -11.31
C ASN A 80 24.71 -24.29 -11.61
N GLU A 81 24.76 -23.42 -12.63
CA GLU A 81 23.64 -22.57 -13.03
C GLU A 81 22.36 -23.35 -13.36
N ASN A 82 22.47 -24.53 -13.97
CA ASN A 82 21.33 -25.38 -14.28
C ASN A 82 20.62 -25.89 -13.03
N ILE A 83 21.36 -26.20 -11.97
CA ILE A 83 20.79 -26.61 -10.67
C ILE A 83 20.09 -25.43 -10.02
N VAL A 84 20.67 -24.24 -10.12
CA VAL A 84 20.07 -23.01 -9.57
C VAL A 84 18.73 -22.70 -10.25
N GLU A 85 18.62 -22.86 -11.59
CA GLU A 85 17.38 -22.59 -12.32
C GLU A 85 16.27 -23.60 -11.98
N SER A 86 16.60 -24.89 -11.92
CA SER A 86 15.64 -25.94 -11.49
C SER A 86 15.13 -25.70 -10.08
N LEU A 87 16.04 -25.32 -9.16
CA LEU A 87 15.66 -24.96 -7.80
C LEU A 87 14.78 -23.69 -7.78
N ARG A 88 15.04 -22.73 -8.66
CA ARG A 88 14.27 -21.49 -8.76
C ARG A 88 12.79 -21.75 -9.06
N GLU A 89 12.49 -22.65 -9.98
CA GLU A 89 11.11 -23.05 -10.30
C GLU A 89 10.40 -23.70 -9.10
N GLN A 90 11.07 -24.62 -8.42
CA GLN A 90 10.52 -25.29 -7.24
C GLN A 90 10.27 -24.32 -6.09
N TYR A 91 11.23 -23.43 -5.81
CA TYR A 91 11.08 -22.39 -4.78
C TYR A 91 10.02 -21.36 -5.14
N CYS A 92 9.86 -21.02 -6.43
CA CYS A 92 8.79 -20.15 -6.90
C CYS A 92 7.41 -20.71 -6.52
N ALA A 93 7.17 -22.00 -6.81
CA ALA A 93 5.93 -22.68 -6.44
C ALA A 93 5.73 -22.72 -4.91
N MET A 94 6.78 -23.00 -4.14
CA MET A 94 6.73 -22.99 -2.67
C MET A 94 6.39 -21.60 -2.12
N ILE A 95 7.03 -20.54 -2.60
CA ILE A 95 6.78 -19.17 -2.16
C ILE A 95 5.34 -18.78 -2.47
N ARG A 96 4.87 -19.04 -3.71
CA ARG A 96 3.49 -18.74 -4.12
C ARG A 96 2.45 -19.47 -3.27
N ASN A 97 2.70 -20.74 -2.93
CA ASN A 97 1.73 -21.55 -2.22
C ASN A 97 1.76 -21.41 -0.70
N THR A 98 2.88 -20.96 -0.12
CA THR A 98 3.05 -20.92 1.33
C THR A 98 3.21 -19.49 1.86
N ILE A 99 4.15 -18.71 1.31
CA ILE A 99 4.50 -17.39 1.86
C ILE A 99 3.49 -16.34 1.42
N VAL A 100 3.14 -16.32 0.14
CA VAL A 100 2.23 -15.33 -0.44
C VAL A 100 0.87 -15.29 0.26
N PRO A 101 0.16 -16.41 0.49
CA PRO A 101 -1.13 -16.40 1.17
C PRO A 101 -1.05 -15.84 2.60
N GLN A 102 0.05 -16.10 3.31
CA GLN A 102 0.25 -15.57 4.66
C GLN A 102 0.42 -14.05 4.65
N ILE A 103 1.23 -13.53 3.70
CA ILE A 103 1.42 -12.08 3.56
C ILE A 103 0.13 -11.40 3.10
N GLN A 104 -0.61 -12.00 2.19
CA GLN A 104 -1.91 -11.50 1.77
C GLN A 104 -2.88 -11.41 2.95
N LYS A 105 -3.01 -12.50 3.72
CA LYS A 105 -3.86 -12.51 4.92
C LYS A 105 -3.46 -11.40 5.90
N GLN A 106 -2.17 -11.30 6.23
CA GLN A 106 -1.67 -10.25 7.12
C GLN A 106 -1.96 -8.85 6.56
N THR A 107 -1.83 -8.65 5.25
CA THR A 107 -2.09 -7.38 4.58
C THR A 107 -3.58 -6.99 4.68
N PHE A 108 -4.49 -7.95 4.50
CA PHE A 108 -5.92 -7.71 4.68
C PHE A 108 -6.30 -7.45 6.14
N ASP A 109 -5.70 -8.18 7.08
CA ASP A 109 -5.89 -7.91 8.51
C ASP A 109 -5.45 -6.49 8.87
N ASP A 110 -4.36 -6.00 8.28
CA ASP A 110 -3.87 -4.64 8.49
C ASP A 110 -4.73 -3.58 7.79
N LEU A 111 -5.27 -3.86 6.59
CA LEU A 111 -6.26 -3.00 5.91
C LEU A 111 -7.55 -2.88 6.75
N ASN A 112 -8.04 -3.99 7.30
CA ASN A 112 -9.24 -4.01 8.13
C ASN A 112 -9.06 -3.17 9.42
N LYS A 113 -7.88 -3.21 10.05
CA LYS A 113 -7.56 -2.35 11.20
C LYS A 113 -7.56 -0.85 10.85
N LEU A 114 -7.33 -0.52 9.59
CA LEU A 114 -7.37 0.87 9.12
C LEU A 114 -8.75 1.32 8.67
N SER A 115 -9.72 0.41 8.48
CA SER A 115 -11.03 0.70 7.89
C SER A 115 -11.77 1.82 8.61
N ASP A 116 -11.96 1.72 9.92
CA ASP A 116 -12.67 2.76 10.70
C ASP A 116 -11.98 4.12 10.62
N LYS A 117 -10.65 4.13 10.62
CA LYS A 117 -9.86 5.36 10.51
C LYS A 117 -9.97 5.95 9.12
N TYR A 118 -10.00 5.09 8.11
CA TYR A 118 -10.17 5.48 6.72
C TYR A 118 -11.53 6.12 6.48
N GLU A 119 -12.62 5.51 6.97
CA GLU A 119 -13.97 6.07 6.85
C GLU A 119 -14.09 7.42 7.55
N ASN A 120 -13.55 7.54 8.75
CA ASN A 120 -13.52 8.81 9.48
C ASN A 120 -12.71 9.88 8.73
N MET A 121 -11.59 9.51 8.12
CA MET A 121 -10.80 10.40 7.27
C MET A 121 -11.59 10.86 6.05
N VAL A 122 -12.29 9.94 5.35
CA VAL A 122 -13.12 10.27 4.19
C VAL A 122 -14.26 11.21 4.60
N ALA A 123 -14.92 10.96 5.74
CA ALA A 123 -15.96 11.84 6.27
C ALA A 123 -15.43 13.26 6.56
N LYS A 124 -14.27 13.39 7.19
CA LYS A 124 -13.64 14.70 7.41
C LYS A 124 -13.26 15.36 6.08
N LEU A 125 -12.70 14.61 5.14
CA LEU A 125 -12.31 15.13 3.84
C LEU A 125 -13.54 15.65 3.05
N ALA A 126 -14.70 15.03 3.21
CA ALA A 126 -15.93 15.43 2.55
C ALA A 126 -16.36 16.85 2.94
N THR A 127 -15.99 17.34 4.13
CA THR A 127 -16.31 18.71 4.58
C THR A 127 -15.55 19.79 3.83
N ILE A 128 -14.39 19.45 3.22
CA ILE A 128 -13.51 20.42 2.53
C ILE A 128 -13.30 20.11 1.06
N LEU A 129 -13.30 18.84 0.67
CA LEU A 129 -13.07 18.34 -0.67
C LEU A 129 -14.06 17.22 -1.01
N PRO A 130 -15.36 17.52 -1.19
CA PRO A 130 -16.42 16.50 -1.34
C PRO A 130 -16.22 15.58 -2.54
N ILE A 131 -15.69 16.08 -3.65
CA ILE A 131 -15.44 15.26 -4.86
C ILE A 131 -14.33 14.24 -4.61
N ASN A 132 -13.22 14.63 -3.98
CA ASN A 132 -12.15 13.69 -3.66
C ASN A 132 -12.63 12.66 -2.62
N ALA A 133 -13.40 13.09 -1.62
CA ALA A 133 -13.99 12.18 -0.64
C ALA A 133 -14.96 11.17 -1.31
N TYR A 134 -15.74 11.59 -2.28
CA TYR A 134 -16.63 10.71 -3.05
C TYR A 134 -15.83 9.64 -3.82
N HIS A 135 -14.75 10.01 -4.48
CA HIS A 135 -13.87 9.05 -5.19
C HIS A 135 -13.15 8.07 -4.27
N LEU A 136 -12.93 8.47 -3.01
CA LEU A 136 -12.30 7.62 -2.00
C LEU A 136 -13.30 6.73 -1.27
N ARG A 137 -14.60 7.03 -1.37
CA ARG A 137 -15.64 6.17 -0.81
C ARG A 137 -15.50 4.77 -1.39
N ASP A 138 -15.72 3.77 -0.58
CA ASP A 138 -15.65 2.35 -0.99
C ASP A 138 -14.25 1.82 -1.40
N LYS A 139 -13.19 2.65 -1.30
CA LYS A 139 -11.81 2.18 -1.54
C LYS A 139 -11.23 1.38 -0.35
N ASN A 140 -11.99 1.08 0.69
CA ASN A 140 -11.61 0.14 1.75
C ASN A 140 -12.10 -1.30 1.51
N ASN A 141 -12.92 -1.53 0.47
CA ASN A 141 -13.60 -2.80 0.20
C ASN A 141 -12.83 -3.73 -0.75
N LEU A 142 -11.51 -3.51 -0.94
CA LEU A 142 -10.69 -4.33 -1.85
C LEU A 142 -10.72 -5.82 -1.50
N GLU A 143 -10.70 -6.16 -0.20
CA GLU A 143 -10.74 -7.55 0.26
C GLU A 143 -12.06 -8.23 -0.14
N GLU A 144 -13.19 -7.54 0.03
CA GLU A 144 -14.51 -8.07 -0.34
C GLU A 144 -14.61 -8.29 -1.85
N LEU A 145 -14.10 -7.34 -2.64
CA LEU A 145 -14.05 -7.46 -4.10
C LEU A 145 -13.22 -8.69 -4.51
N LEU A 146 -12.04 -8.87 -3.94
CA LEU A 146 -11.19 -10.01 -4.26
C LEU A 146 -11.79 -11.34 -3.78
N LYS A 147 -12.46 -11.37 -2.64
CA LYS A 147 -13.21 -12.54 -2.17
C LYS A 147 -14.37 -12.89 -3.12
N MET A 148 -15.11 -11.89 -3.59
CA MET A 148 -16.19 -12.09 -4.56
C MET A 148 -15.66 -12.69 -5.87
N VAL A 149 -14.57 -12.16 -6.39
CA VAL A 149 -13.90 -12.69 -7.61
C VAL A 149 -13.42 -14.14 -7.39
N SER A 150 -12.79 -14.41 -6.25
CA SER A 150 -12.33 -15.75 -5.92
C SER A 150 -13.49 -16.74 -5.85
N HIS A 151 -14.56 -16.40 -5.15
CA HIS A 151 -15.77 -17.21 -5.05
C HIS A 151 -16.45 -17.46 -6.41
N TYR A 152 -16.46 -16.45 -7.28
CA TYR A 152 -16.95 -16.58 -8.65
C TYR A 152 -16.17 -17.66 -9.42
N PHE A 153 -14.84 -17.64 -9.36
CA PHE A 153 -14.00 -18.64 -10.00
C PHE A 153 -14.15 -20.04 -9.38
N GLU A 154 -14.31 -20.14 -8.08
CA GLU A 154 -14.59 -21.44 -7.41
C GLU A 154 -15.91 -22.03 -7.89
N ASN A 155 -16.96 -21.22 -7.98
CA ASN A 155 -18.25 -21.67 -8.51
C ASN A 155 -18.14 -22.11 -9.99
N MET A 156 -17.37 -21.39 -10.80
CA MET A 156 -17.12 -21.82 -12.19
C MET A 156 -16.40 -23.15 -12.26
N LYS A 157 -15.45 -23.42 -11.36
CA LYS A 157 -14.76 -24.74 -11.27
C LYS A 157 -15.71 -25.85 -10.90
N MET A 158 -16.69 -25.58 -10.03
CA MET A 158 -17.69 -26.58 -9.61
C MET A 158 -18.70 -26.92 -10.71
N LEU A 159 -19.15 -25.91 -11.49
CA LEU A 159 -20.12 -26.10 -12.57
C LEU A 159 -19.58 -26.95 -13.74
N ASN A 160 -18.28 -27.11 -13.86
CA ASN A 160 -17.61 -27.78 -14.99
C ASN A 160 -17.10 -29.19 -14.68
N ILE A 161 -17.60 -29.86 -13.62
CA ILE A 161 -17.18 -31.23 -13.27
C ILE A 161 -17.54 -32.23 -14.39
N GLU A 162 -18.56 -31.94 -15.20
CA GLU A 162 -19.03 -32.87 -16.26
C GLU A 162 -18.27 -32.72 -17.62
N ASN A 163 -17.64 -31.60 -17.90
CA ASN A 163 -17.05 -31.29 -19.22
C ASN A 163 -15.51 -31.22 -19.29
N GLY A 164 -14.79 -31.86 -18.38
CA GLY A 164 -13.34 -32.17 -18.50
C GLY A 164 -12.41 -30.97 -18.52
N GLY A 165 -11.34 -31.13 -17.83
CA GLY A 165 -10.04 -30.43 -17.72
C GLY A 165 -9.79 -29.02 -18.32
N VAL A 166 -10.26 -28.73 -19.51
CA VAL A 166 -9.93 -27.49 -20.24
C VAL A 166 -10.41 -26.21 -19.53
N VAL A 167 -11.65 -26.23 -19.02
CA VAL A 167 -12.20 -25.03 -18.33
C VAL A 167 -11.52 -24.81 -16.99
N LYS A 168 -11.19 -25.87 -16.27
CA LYS A 168 -10.46 -25.77 -14.99
C LYS A 168 -9.07 -25.18 -15.20
N GLU A 169 -8.40 -25.54 -16.27
CA GLU A 169 -7.07 -25.03 -16.61
C GLU A 169 -7.15 -23.56 -17.03
N THR A 170 -8.11 -23.19 -17.88
CA THR A 170 -8.37 -21.80 -18.27
C THR A 170 -8.71 -20.92 -17.06
N VAL A 171 -9.58 -21.38 -16.16
CA VAL A 171 -9.94 -20.66 -14.93
C VAL A 171 -8.74 -20.48 -14.02
N ASN A 172 -7.89 -21.50 -13.86
CA ASN A 172 -6.68 -21.42 -13.04
C ASN A 172 -5.65 -20.41 -13.61
N GLN A 173 -5.62 -20.22 -14.92
CA GLN A 173 -4.77 -19.21 -15.56
C GLN A 173 -5.37 -17.80 -15.47
N MET A 174 -6.68 -17.67 -15.65
CA MET A 174 -7.37 -16.36 -15.64
C MET A 174 -7.50 -15.76 -14.24
N GLN A 175 -7.74 -16.56 -13.21
CA GLN A 175 -7.98 -16.07 -11.85
C GLN A 175 -6.81 -15.22 -11.31
N PRO A 176 -5.52 -15.65 -11.40
CA PRO A 176 -4.41 -14.84 -10.93
C PRO A 176 -4.25 -13.53 -11.72
N SER A 177 -4.44 -13.58 -13.06
CA SER A 177 -4.34 -12.41 -13.93
C SER A 177 -5.40 -11.36 -13.56
N LEU A 178 -6.68 -11.78 -13.47
CA LEU A 178 -7.76 -10.86 -13.11
C LEU A 178 -7.59 -10.27 -11.71
N THR A 179 -7.17 -11.10 -10.74
CA THR A 179 -6.88 -10.61 -9.39
C THR A 179 -5.81 -9.53 -9.40
N MET A 180 -4.78 -9.72 -10.22
CA MET A 180 -3.68 -8.77 -10.34
C MET A 180 -4.12 -7.48 -11.04
N ASP A 181 -4.90 -7.58 -12.11
CA ASP A 181 -5.46 -6.43 -12.83
C ASP A 181 -6.31 -5.55 -11.88
N ILE A 182 -7.16 -6.18 -11.05
CA ILE A 182 -7.97 -5.48 -10.04
C ILE A 182 -7.08 -4.75 -9.02
N VAL A 183 -6.04 -5.39 -8.52
CA VAL A 183 -5.11 -4.78 -7.55
C VAL A 183 -4.36 -3.61 -8.20
N ASP A 184 -3.90 -3.75 -9.43
CA ASP A 184 -3.16 -2.70 -10.14
C ASP A 184 -4.06 -1.52 -10.52
N GLU A 185 -5.33 -1.76 -10.94
CA GLU A 185 -6.31 -0.70 -11.17
C GLU A 185 -6.60 0.06 -9.87
N TYR A 186 -6.89 -0.65 -8.79
CA TYR A 186 -7.12 -0.06 -7.48
C TYR A 186 -5.93 0.79 -7.00
N LYS A 187 -4.73 0.28 -7.19
CA LYS A 187 -3.49 1.00 -6.86
C LYS A 187 -3.30 2.25 -7.72
N SER A 188 -3.65 2.18 -9.00
CA SER A 188 -3.61 3.32 -9.91
C SER A 188 -4.57 4.43 -9.47
N ASP A 189 -5.78 4.07 -9.08
CA ASP A 189 -6.79 4.98 -8.55
C ASP A 189 -6.34 5.67 -7.27
N LEU A 190 -5.82 4.90 -6.29
CA LEU A 190 -5.27 5.46 -5.06
C LEU A 190 -4.12 6.43 -5.34
N LYS A 191 -3.26 6.09 -6.28
CA LYS A 191 -2.14 6.95 -6.69
C LYS A 191 -2.64 8.26 -7.31
N TRP A 192 -3.68 8.20 -8.13
CA TRP A 192 -4.29 9.38 -8.73
C TRP A 192 -4.85 10.31 -7.65
N GLU A 193 -5.60 9.79 -6.67
CA GLU A 193 -6.14 10.56 -5.56
C GLU A 193 -5.04 11.13 -4.66
N LEU A 194 -3.99 10.36 -4.38
CA LEU A 194 -2.82 10.86 -3.68
C LEU A 194 -2.19 12.07 -4.38
N PHE A 195 -2.04 12.01 -5.71
CA PHE A 195 -1.51 13.15 -6.47
C PHE A 195 -2.48 14.35 -6.48
N ALA A 196 -3.78 14.12 -6.51
CA ALA A 196 -4.79 15.18 -6.43
C ALA A 196 -4.70 15.92 -5.08
N LEU A 197 -4.60 15.18 -3.97
CA LEU A 197 -4.43 15.77 -2.64
C LEU A 197 -3.07 16.45 -2.46
N LEU A 198 -1.99 15.86 -2.96
CA LEU A 198 -0.64 16.45 -2.90
C LEU A 198 -0.56 17.81 -3.62
N LYS A 199 -1.34 18.03 -4.69
CA LYS A 199 -1.45 19.33 -5.36
C LYS A 199 -2.02 20.43 -4.44
N LYS A 200 -2.80 20.06 -3.42
CA LYS A 200 -3.40 20.98 -2.44
C LYS A 200 -2.47 21.31 -1.27
N THR A 201 -1.31 20.64 -1.16
CA THR A 201 -0.33 20.87 -0.10
C THR A 201 0.77 21.85 -0.50
N THR A 202 1.65 22.17 0.46
CA THR A 202 2.85 22.97 0.20
C THR A 202 3.80 22.26 -0.78
N TRP A 203 4.65 23.01 -1.45
CA TRP A 203 5.65 22.46 -2.38
C TRP A 203 6.53 21.38 -1.72
N TYR A 204 6.96 21.62 -0.47
CA TYR A 204 7.78 20.67 0.29
C TYR A 204 7.04 19.32 0.51
N ASN A 205 5.80 19.36 1.02
CA ASN A 205 4.98 18.16 1.23
C ASN A 205 4.68 17.45 -0.08
N ARG A 206 4.48 18.19 -1.16
CA ARG A 206 4.27 17.61 -2.51
C ARG A 206 5.50 16.84 -2.98
N CYS A 207 6.70 17.39 -2.81
CA CYS A 207 7.94 16.70 -3.17
C CYS A 207 8.19 15.47 -2.28
N ALA A 208 7.98 15.59 -0.98
CA ALA A 208 8.12 14.50 -0.02
C ALA A 208 7.12 13.37 -0.32
N GLY A 209 5.85 13.70 -0.57
CA GLY A 209 4.81 12.72 -0.92
C GLY A 209 5.11 11.97 -2.21
N LYS A 210 5.57 12.66 -3.26
CA LYS A 210 6.00 11.99 -4.51
C LYS A 210 7.15 11.02 -4.29
N LYS A 211 8.13 11.40 -3.45
CA LYS A 211 9.25 10.51 -3.08
C LYS A 211 8.74 9.29 -2.29
N ALA A 212 7.80 9.50 -1.37
CA ALA A 212 7.19 8.41 -0.60
C ALA A 212 6.46 7.42 -1.51
N ILE A 213 5.63 7.89 -2.44
CA ILE A 213 4.93 7.04 -3.43
C ILE A 213 5.96 6.21 -4.22
N LYS A 214 6.98 6.86 -4.78
CA LYS A 214 8.03 6.16 -5.55
C LYS A 214 8.76 5.12 -4.71
N ARG A 215 9.05 5.42 -3.44
CA ARG A 215 9.69 4.48 -2.51
C ARG A 215 8.78 3.27 -2.24
N ILE A 216 7.48 3.48 -2.00
CA ILE A 216 6.50 2.41 -1.82
C ILE A 216 6.45 1.52 -3.06
N GLU A 217 6.37 2.10 -4.26
CA GLU A 217 6.34 1.34 -5.51
C GLU A 217 7.60 0.49 -5.75
N SER A 218 8.75 0.94 -5.25
CA SER A 218 10.01 0.19 -5.37
C SER A 218 10.21 -0.86 -4.30
N SER A 219 9.54 -0.77 -3.13
CA SER A 219 9.72 -1.67 -1.99
C SER A 219 8.48 -2.52 -1.73
N VAL A 220 8.31 -3.60 -2.49
CA VAL A 220 7.21 -4.57 -2.28
C VAL A 220 7.48 -5.48 -1.09
N VAL A 221 8.75 -5.75 -0.81
CA VAL A 221 9.21 -6.60 0.30
C VAL A 221 9.92 -5.74 1.33
N SER A 222 9.52 -5.88 2.60
CA SER A 222 10.16 -5.13 3.68
C SER A 222 11.57 -5.68 3.97
N GLU A 223 12.45 -4.81 4.47
CA GLU A 223 13.79 -5.24 4.94
C GLU A 223 13.69 -6.26 6.09
N ASN A 224 12.63 -6.19 6.88
CA ASN A 224 12.38 -7.17 7.93
C ASN A 224 12.07 -8.57 7.37
N ASP A 225 11.32 -8.63 6.27
CA ASP A 225 10.99 -9.89 5.61
C ASP A 225 12.24 -10.49 4.94
N LYS A 226 13.10 -9.68 4.35
CA LYS A 226 14.40 -10.13 3.82
C LYS A 226 15.29 -10.70 4.92
N ARG A 227 15.34 -10.05 6.09
CA ARG A 227 16.11 -10.57 7.26
C ARG A 227 15.59 -11.91 7.73
N LYS A 228 14.30 -12.19 7.68
CA LYS A 228 13.75 -13.51 8.01
C LYS A 228 14.28 -14.59 7.07
N ILE A 229 14.36 -14.28 5.77
CA ILE A 229 14.97 -15.18 4.79
C ILE A 229 16.44 -15.41 5.12
N ASP A 230 17.19 -14.36 5.41
CA ASP A 230 18.61 -14.46 5.77
C ASP A 230 18.82 -15.38 6.97
N ILE A 231 18.01 -15.26 8.02
CA ILE A 231 18.07 -16.11 9.22
C ILE A 231 17.86 -17.59 8.86
N VAL A 232 16.88 -17.88 7.99
CA VAL A 232 16.60 -19.27 7.56
C VAL A 232 17.78 -19.83 6.77
N ILE A 233 18.34 -19.06 5.83
CA ILE A 233 19.47 -19.51 4.99
C ILE A 233 20.72 -19.71 5.84
N ASP A 234 21.04 -18.79 6.75
CA ASP A 234 22.17 -18.92 7.65
C ASP A 234 22.02 -20.11 8.61
N GLY A 235 20.78 -20.42 9.04
CA GLY A 235 20.44 -21.63 9.79
C GLY A 235 20.75 -22.91 9.01
N ILE A 236 20.35 -22.98 7.75
CA ILE A 236 20.64 -24.12 6.85
C ILE A 236 22.15 -24.30 6.66
N LYS A 237 22.88 -23.21 6.41
CA LYS A 237 24.34 -23.22 6.28
C LYS A 237 25.01 -23.81 7.51
N ASN A 238 24.59 -23.38 8.70
CA ASN A 238 25.14 -23.87 9.94
C ASN A 238 24.90 -25.37 10.14
N GLN A 239 23.72 -25.88 9.76
CA GLN A 239 23.44 -27.32 9.80
C GLN A 239 24.32 -28.11 8.82
N ILE A 240 24.47 -27.64 7.58
CA ILE A 240 25.34 -28.27 6.58
C ILE A 240 26.77 -28.32 7.09
N ASN A 241 27.31 -27.24 7.66
CA ASN A 241 28.64 -27.16 8.20
C ASN A 241 28.83 -28.12 9.40
N GLN A 242 27.78 -28.34 10.20
CA GLN A 242 27.86 -29.34 11.31
C GLN A 242 27.90 -30.77 10.78
N ILE A 243 27.07 -31.11 9.77
CA ILE A 243 27.07 -32.42 9.14
C ILE A 243 28.41 -32.74 8.48
N SER A 244 28.97 -31.77 7.75
CA SER A 244 30.29 -31.90 7.14
C SER A 244 31.43 -32.14 8.18
N LYS A 245 31.35 -31.48 9.33
CA LYS A 245 32.31 -31.68 10.43
C LYS A 245 32.18 -33.06 11.12
N MET A 246 31.00 -33.67 11.04
CA MET A 246 30.75 -35.03 11.60
C MET A 246 31.20 -36.14 10.66
N GLY A 247 31.75 -35.81 9.46
CA GLY A 247 32.29 -36.81 8.54
C GLY A 247 31.23 -37.72 7.88
N ILE A 248 29.99 -37.24 7.78
CA ILE A 248 28.87 -38.01 7.22
C ILE A 248 28.69 -37.75 5.71
N VAL A 249 29.50 -36.85 5.13
CA VAL A 249 29.59 -36.60 3.69
C VAL A 249 31.02 -36.67 3.23
#